data_9766d803fc03bb1593307cb6223e6525
#
_entry.id   9766d803fc03bb1593307cb6223e6525
#
_cell.length_a   1.000
_cell.length_b   1.000
_cell.length_c   1.000
_cell.angle_alpha   90.00
_cell.angle_beta   90.00
_cell.angle_gamma   90.00
#
_symmetry.space_group_name_H-M   'P 1'
#
loop_
_entity.id
_entity.type
_entity.pdbx_description
1 polymer ?
#
loop_
_entity_poly.entity_id
_entity_poly.type
_entity_poly.pdbx_seq_one_letter_code
_entity_poly.pdbx_strand_id
1 'polypeptide(L)'
;HALRQNPQASAVLVTSPNYYGILQDIPRLAEICHAHGVPLLVDAAHGAHCKAVGLPSPIEQGADLAAVSTHKTLPAWGQSAILLSSGRIPFETLLETAPLFGTSSPSYLLLASIDLARAWLEGDGAQAYAQCAARVQALRREIAQTTVFDVLTEEKAPLDPCRLTIRCTDTNVTGQELSAILHEDFAIDAEMAD
;
A
#
# COMPACT_ATOMS: atom_id res chain seq x y z
N HIS A 1 -12.14 -12.40 17.03
CA HIS A 1 -13.07 -11.82 18.03
C HIS A 1 -14.15 -10.98 17.35
N ALA A 2 -13.79 -10.01 16.50
CA ALA A 2 -14.74 -9.10 15.84
C ALA A 2 -15.83 -9.85 15.04
N LEU A 3 -15.48 -10.86 14.23
CA LEU A 3 -16.45 -11.63 13.45
C LEU A 3 -17.44 -12.41 14.33
N ARG A 4 -17.02 -12.87 15.51
CA ARG A 4 -17.94 -13.53 16.46
C ARG A 4 -18.95 -12.54 17.05
N GLN A 5 -18.57 -11.28 17.20
CA GLN A 5 -19.45 -10.21 17.69
C GLN A 5 -20.35 -9.66 16.57
N ASN A 6 -19.96 -9.84 15.31
CA ASN A 6 -20.66 -9.36 14.13
C ASN A 6 -20.96 -10.51 13.14
N PRO A 7 -21.85 -11.46 13.51
CA PRO A 7 -22.13 -12.64 12.68
C PRO A 7 -22.82 -12.31 11.36
N GLN A 8 -23.30 -11.07 11.18
CA GLN A 8 -23.94 -10.58 9.96
C GLN A 8 -22.96 -9.82 9.05
N ALA A 9 -21.65 -9.83 9.36
CA ALA A 9 -20.66 -9.18 8.51
C ALA A 9 -20.64 -9.83 7.11
N SER A 10 -20.78 -9.00 6.07
CA SER A 10 -20.78 -9.47 4.67
C SER A 10 -19.36 -9.55 4.10
N ALA A 11 -18.43 -8.82 4.67
CA ALA A 11 -17.00 -8.80 4.27
C ALA A 11 -16.14 -8.28 5.41
N VAL A 12 -14.83 -8.54 5.31
CA VAL A 12 -13.81 -7.85 6.11
C VAL A 12 -12.98 -7.01 5.15
N LEU A 13 -12.83 -5.73 5.46
CA LEU A 13 -11.96 -4.80 4.71
C LEU A 13 -10.78 -4.40 5.59
N VAL A 14 -9.56 -4.49 5.06
CA VAL A 14 -8.32 -4.04 5.71
C VAL A 14 -7.47 -3.25 4.73
N THR A 15 -6.63 -2.36 5.26
CA THR A 15 -5.66 -1.61 4.45
C THR A 15 -4.27 -2.21 4.62
N SER A 16 -3.60 -2.58 3.49
CA SER A 16 -2.24 -3.12 3.50
C SER A 16 -1.55 -2.91 2.14
N PRO A 17 -0.42 -2.21 2.09
CA PRO A 17 0.17 -1.41 3.16
C PRO A 17 -0.71 -0.23 3.56
N ASN A 18 -0.60 0.20 4.82
CA ASN A 18 -1.22 1.45 5.24
C ASN A 18 -0.34 2.66 4.87
N TYR A 19 -0.75 3.86 5.25
CA TYR A 19 -0.03 5.09 4.92
C TYR A 19 1.39 5.14 5.48
N TYR A 20 1.63 4.53 6.63
CA TYR A 20 2.95 4.44 7.26
C TYR A 20 3.83 3.31 6.70
N GLY A 21 3.32 2.55 5.74
CA GLY A 21 4.01 1.41 5.15
C GLY A 21 3.87 0.11 5.95
N ILE A 22 2.99 0.05 6.95
CA ILE A 22 2.78 -1.17 7.74
C ILE A 22 1.95 -2.17 6.91
N LEU A 23 2.46 -3.39 6.83
CA LEU A 23 1.80 -4.53 6.19
C LEU A 23 0.98 -5.33 7.20
N GLN A 24 -0.17 -5.82 6.78
CA GLN A 24 -1.00 -6.74 7.57
C GLN A 24 -0.63 -8.20 7.29
N ASP A 25 -0.88 -9.07 8.25
CA ASP A 25 -0.79 -10.54 8.06
C ASP A 25 -2.01 -11.02 7.25
N ILE A 26 -1.97 -10.77 5.93
CA ILE A 26 -3.07 -11.12 5.02
C ILE A 26 -3.36 -12.62 5.03
N PRO A 27 -2.35 -13.55 5.02
CA PRO A 27 -2.62 -14.97 5.08
C PRO A 27 -3.45 -15.36 6.32
N ARG A 28 -3.09 -14.83 7.48
CA ARG A 28 -3.79 -15.12 8.73
C ARG A 28 -5.20 -14.54 8.75
N LEU A 29 -5.36 -13.32 8.22
CA LEU A 29 -6.68 -12.68 8.09
C LEU A 29 -7.57 -13.45 7.13
N ALA A 30 -7.05 -13.90 5.99
CA ALA A 30 -7.79 -14.69 5.01
C ALA A 30 -8.26 -16.03 5.62
N GLU A 31 -7.37 -16.75 6.32
CA GLU A 31 -7.73 -17.99 7.02
C GLU A 31 -8.92 -17.78 7.99
N ILE A 32 -8.85 -16.71 8.80
CA ILE A 32 -9.92 -16.39 9.77
C ILE A 32 -11.22 -16.01 9.05
N CYS A 33 -11.16 -15.17 8.02
CA CYS A 33 -12.34 -14.74 7.27
C CYS A 33 -13.03 -15.93 6.59
N HIS A 34 -12.26 -16.76 5.90
CA HIS A 34 -12.78 -17.92 5.19
C HIS A 34 -13.37 -18.99 6.14
N ALA A 35 -12.79 -19.17 7.33
CA ALA A 35 -13.36 -20.04 8.37
C ALA A 35 -14.72 -19.55 8.88
N HIS A 36 -15.05 -18.27 8.69
CA HIS A 36 -16.35 -17.70 9.03
C HIS A 36 -17.27 -17.52 7.79
N GLY A 37 -16.84 -17.98 6.62
CA GLY A 37 -17.58 -17.83 5.36
C GLY A 37 -17.66 -16.37 4.85
N VAL A 38 -16.73 -15.50 5.26
CA VAL A 38 -16.72 -14.08 4.95
C VAL A 38 -15.52 -13.76 4.04
N PRO A 39 -15.70 -13.02 2.93
CA PRO A 39 -14.58 -12.63 2.07
C PRO A 39 -13.68 -11.59 2.73
N LEU A 40 -12.37 -11.64 2.41
CA LEU A 40 -11.38 -10.65 2.77
C LEU A 40 -11.12 -9.70 1.61
N LEU A 41 -11.39 -8.42 1.82
CA LEU A 41 -11.11 -7.33 0.88
C LEU A 41 -9.89 -6.54 1.38
N VAL A 42 -8.99 -6.17 0.47
CA VAL A 42 -7.78 -5.41 0.84
C VAL A 42 -7.75 -4.09 0.07
N ASP A 43 -7.73 -2.99 0.81
CA ASP A 43 -7.30 -1.72 0.25
C ASP A 43 -5.77 -1.71 0.18
N ALA A 44 -5.25 -1.98 -1.01
CA ALA A 44 -3.83 -1.99 -1.32
C ALA A 44 -3.43 -0.76 -2.15
N ALA A 45 -4.11 0.37 -1.94
CA ALA A 45 -3.88 1.58 -2.72
C ALA A 45 -2.41 2.03 -2.73
N HIS A 46 -1.65 1.77 -1.67
CA HIS A 46 -0.22 2.08 -1.57
C HIS A 46 0.71 0.91 -1.95
N GLY A 47 0.17 -0.20 -2.47
CA GLY A 47 0.89 -1.45 -2.69
C GLY A 47 1.21 -1.80 -4.14
N ALA A 48 1.01 -0.90 -5.12
CA ALA A 48 1.18 -1.24 -6.54
C ALA A 48 2.61 -1.69 -6.89
N HIS A 49 3.63 -1.18 -6.19
CA HIS A 49 5.05 -1.52 -6.38
C HIS A 49 5.52 -2.73 -5.57
N CYS A 50 4.72 -3.22 -4.63
CA CYS A 50 5.15 -4.25 -3.66
C CYS A 50 5.77 -5.49 -4.33
N LYS A 51 5.22 -5.92 -5.46
CA LYS A 51 5.76 -7.07 -6.21
C LYS A 51 7.19 -6.83 -6.71
N ALA A 52 7.55 -5.60 -7.06
CA ALA A 52 8.90 -5.24 -7.50
C ALA A 52 9.95 -5.33 -6.39
N VAL A 53 9.53 -5.27 -5.14
CA VAL A 53 10.40 -5.40 -3.96
C VAL A 53 10.26 -6.77 -3.27
N GLY A 54 9.71 -7.76 -3.97
CA GLY A 54 9.61 -9.14 -3.50
C GLY A 54 8.47 -9.41 -2.53
N LEU A 55 7.56 -8.47 -2.32
CA LEU A 55 6.36 -8.68 -1.50
C LEU A 55 5.24 -9.28 -2.36
N PRO A 56 4.59 -10.37 -1.91
CA PRO A 56 3.48 -10.98 -2.64
C PRO A 56 2.27 -10.05 -2.67
N SER A 57 1.48 -10.10 -3.74
CA SER A 57 0.22 -9.36 -3.81
C SER A 57 -0.78 -9.87 -2.75
N PRO A 58 -1.76 -9.06 -2.31
CA PRO A 58 -2.78 -9.53 -1.37
C PRO A 58 -3.54 -10.76 -1.87
N ILE A 59 -3.74 -10.88 -3.19
CA ILE A 59 -4.41 -12.04 -3.79
C ILE A 59 -3.55 -13.32 -3.65
N GLU A 60 -2.25 -13.25 -3.89
CA GLU A 60 -1.32 -14.36 -3.67
C GLU A 60 -1.27 -14.78 -2.20
N GLN A 61 -1.60 -13.87 -1.29
CA GLN A 61 -1.67 -14.09 0.15
C GLN A 61 -3.04 -14.61 0.63
N GLY A 62 -4.03 -14.74 -0.25
CA GLY A 62 -5.33 -15.32 0.06
C GLY A 62 -6.48 -14.32 0.17
N ALA A 63 -6.28 -13.02 -0.08
CA ALA A 63 -7.38 -12.07 -0.17
C ALA A 63 -8.30 -12.41 -1.35
N ASP A 64 -9.59 -12.07 -1.23
CA ASP A 64 -10.59 -12.34 -2.27
C ASP A 64 -10.64 -11.20 -3.30
N LEU A 65 -10.49 -9.97 -2.86
CA LEU A 65 -10.35 -8.78 -3.71
C LEU A 65 -9.25 -7.87 -3.16
N ALA A 66 -8.58 -7.14 -4.05
CA ALA A 66 -7.67 -6.06 -3.67
C ALA A 66 -7.80 -4.88 -4.64
N ALA A 67 -7.96 -3.68 -4.09
CA ALA A 67 -7.93 -2.44 -4.86
C ALA A 67 -6.53 -1.83 -4.80
N VAL A 68 -5.94 -1.55 -5.96
CA VAL A 68 -4.57 -1.05 -6.10
C VAL A 68 -4.59 0.27 -6.87
N SER A 69 -4.10 1.36 -6.28
CA SER A 69 -3.94 2.63 -6.97
C SER A 69 -2.60 2.66 -7.70
N THR A 70 -2.62 2.51 -9.02
CA THR A 70 -1.39 2.47 -9.81
C THR A 70 -0.69 3.83 -9.86
N HIS A 71 -1.42 4.93 -9.78
CA HIS A 71 -0.88 6.29 -9.81
C HIS A 71 -0.15 6.74 -8.55
N LYS A 72 -0.31 6.02 -7.41
CA LYS A 72 0.33 6.42 -6.15
C LYS A 72 1.79 5.96 -6.07
N THR A 73 2.05 4.77 -6.53
CA THR A 73 3.37 4.14 -6.36
C THR A 73 3.94 3.53 -7.64
N LEU A 74 3.28 3.64 -8.79
CA LEU A 74 3.81 3.37 -10.12
C LEU A 74 3.73 4.63 -10.98
N PRO A 75 4.50 4.74 -12.08
CA PRO A 75 4.48 5.88 -12.98
C PRO A 75 3.26 5.86 -13.93
N ALA A 76 2.07 5.60 -13.39
CA ALA A 76 0.80 5.69 -14.08
C ALA A 76 0.14 7.04 -13.81
N TRP A 77 -0.71 7.50 -14.73
CA TRP A 77 -1.40 8.78 -14.60
C TRP A 77 -2.40 8.78 -13.45
N GLY A 78 -2.63 9.95 -12.85
CA GLY A 78 -3.59 10.16 -11.76
C GLY A 78 -4.96 9.55 -12.06
N GLN A 79 -5.66 9.10 -11.02
CA GLN A 79 -6.96 8.42 -11.08
C GLN A 79 -6.93 6.99 -11.64
N SER A 80 -5.75 6.44 -11.99
CA SER A 80 -5.65 5.06 -12.46
C SER A 80 -5.61 4.08 -11.28
N ALA A 81 -6.39 3.01 -11.38
CA ALA A 81 -6.45 1.95 -10.38
C ALA A 81 -6.80 0.61 -11.03
N ILE A 82 -6.49 -0.47 -10.32
CA ILE A 82 -6.80 -1.85 -10.73
C ILE A 82 -7.52 -2.55 -9.59
N LEU A 83 -8.56 -3.30 -9.90
CA LEU A 83 -9.19 -4.25 -9.00
C LEU A 83 -8.67 -5.65 -9.33
N LEU A 84 -8.04 -6.29 -8.36
CA LEU A 84 -7.56 -7.66 -8.43
C LEU A 84 -8.56 -8.59 -7.78
N SER A 85 -8.80 -9.76 -8.37
CA SER A 85 -9.71 -10.78 -7.85
C SER A 85 -9.05 -12.15 -7.81
N SER A 86 -9.32 -12.92 -6.75
CA SER A 86 -8.93 -14.33 -6.64
C SER A 86 -9.86 -15.27 -7.43
N GLY A 87 -11.01 -14.76 -7.91
CA GLY A 87 -12.06 -15.55 -8.53
C GLY A 87 -13.05 -16.18 -7.53
N ARG A 88 -12.89 -16.00 -6.23
CA ARG A 88 -13.87 -16.48 -5.22
C ARG A 88 -15.18 -15.70 -5.27
N ILE A 89 -15.11 -14.42 -5.60
CA ILE A 89 -16.29 -13.59 -5.88
C ILE A 89 -16.60 -13.75 -7.36
N PRO A 90 -17.84 -14.11 -7.74
CA PRO A 90 -18.22 -14.28 -9.15
C PRO A 90 -17.90 -13.04 -9.97
N PHE A 91 -17.34 -13.24 -11.17
CA PHE A 91 -16.94 -12.13 -12.05
C PHE A 91 -18.13 -11.28 -12.48
N GLU A 92 -19.28 -11.90 -12.66
CA GLU A 92 -20.55 -11.23 -12.99
C GLU A 92 -20.92 -10.20 -11.90
N THR A 93 -20.79 -10.57 -10.64
CA THR A 93 -21.02 -9.64 -9.50
C THR A 93 -20.11 -8.43 -9.56
N LEU A 94 -18.84 -8.63 -9.94
CA LEU A 94 -17.88 -7.51 -10.07
C LEU A 94 -18.25 -6.62 -11.26
N LEU A 95 -18.65 -7.19 -12.40
CA LEU A 95 -19.08 -6.44 -13.59
C LEU A 95 -20.35 -5.62 -13.34
N GLU A 96 -21.29 -6.14 -12.56
CA GLU A 96 -22.51 -5.44 -12.20
C GLU A 96 -22.28 -4.32 -11.17
N THR A 97 -21.32 -4.53 -10.25
CA THR A 97 -21.11 -3.62 -9.12
C THR A 97 -20.11 -2.51 -9.45
N ALA A 98 -19.05 -2.80 -10.19
CA ALA A 98 -17.99 -1.82 -10.49
C ALA A 98 -18.52 -0.55 -11.20
N PRO A 99 -19.44 -0.62 -12.17
CA PRO A 99 -19.98 0.58 -12.83
C PRO A 99 -20.83 1.47 -11.91
N LEU A 100 -21.31 0.99 -10.76
CA LEU A 100 -22.09 1.80 -9.82
C LEU A 100 -21.23 2.91 -9.18
N PHE A 101 -19.92 2.68 -9.06
CA PHE A 101 -18.98 3.62 -8.42
C PHE A 101 -17.90 4.09 -9.38
N GLY A 102 -17.69 3.38 -10.49
CA GLY A 102 -16.73 3.69 -11.52
C GLY A 102 -17.36 4.32 -12.76
N THR A 103 -16.55 4.45 -13.81
CA THR A 103 -17.02 4.94 -15.10
C THR A 103 -17.43 3.77 -16.02
N SER A 104 -18.50 3.96 -16.78
CA SER A 104 -18.87 3.07 -17.89
C SER A 104 -18.06 3.34 -19.17
N SER A 105 -17.26 4.42 -19.19
CA SER A 105 -16.47 4.86 -20.35
C SER A 105 -15.02 5.10 -19.92
N PRO A 106 -14.23 4.03 -19.70
CA PRO A 106 -12.84 4.17 -19.23
C PRO A 106 -12.00 4.91 -20.27
N SER A 107 -11.12 5.80 -19.79
CA SER A 107 -10.19 6.52 -20.66
C SER A 107 -9.10 5.57 -21.18
N TYR A 108 -8.98 5.45 -22.49
CA TYR A 108 -7.90 4.67 -23.11
C TYR A 108 -6.51 5.21 -22.78
N LEU A 109 -6.38 6.52 -22.52
CA LEU A 109 -5.11 7.12 -22.11
C LEU A 109 -4.70 6.63 -20.71
N LEU A 110 -5.66 6.53 -19.78
CA LEU A 110 -5.40 5.96 -18.46
C LEU A 110 -5.05 4.47 -18.55
N LEU A 111 -5.75 3.70 -19.38
CA LEU A 111 -5.43 2.28 -19.58
C LEU A 111 -4.04 2.12 -20.20
N ALA A 112 -3.69 2.93 -21.20
CA ALA A 112 -2.36 2.92 -21.79
C ALA A 112 -1.26 3.30 -20.76
N SER A 113 -1.53 4.27 -19.88
CA SER A 113 -0.58 4.65 -18.82
C SER A 113 -0.33 3.51 -17.82
N ILE A 114 -1.37 2.75 -17.48
CA ILE A 114 -1.24 1.56 -16.62
C ILE A 114 -0.38 0.50 -17.30
N ASP A 115 -0.63 0.22 -18.60
CA ASP A 115 0.13 -0.80 -19.32
C ASP A 115 1.59 -0.40 -19.53
N LEU A 116 1.86 0.88 -19.80
CA LEU A 116 3.23 1.41 -19.86
C LEU A 116 3.95 1.30 -18.50
N ALA A 117 3.25 1.61 -17.39
CA ALA A 117 3.79 1.46 -16.04
C ALA A 117 4.10 -0.01 -15.72
N ARG A 118 3.22 -0.94 -16.13
CA ARG A 118 3.46 -2.39 -16.02
C ARG A 118 4.69 -2.82 -16.82
N ALA A 119 4.77 -2.42 -18.08
CA ALA A 119 5.90 -2.76 -18.96
C ALA A 119 7.22 -2.24 -18.40
N TRP A 120 7.22 -0.99 -17.88
CA TRP A 120 8.40 -0.43 -17.21
C TRP A 120 8.76 -1.23 -15.95
N LEU A 121 7.76 -1.64 -15.16
CA LEU A 121 7.99 -2.42 -13.94
C LEU A 121 8.63 -3.79 -14.22
N GLU A 122 8.26 -4.44 -15.33
CA GLU A 122 8.85 -5.71 -15.79
C GLU A 122 10.28 -5.56 -16.31
N GLY A 123 10.70 -4.33 -16.63
CA GLY A 123 12.05 -3.99 -17.07
C GLY A 123 12.86 -3.25 -16.01
N ASP A 124 13.20 -2.01 -16.29
CA ASP A 124 14.07 -1.16 -15.44
C ASP A 124 13.45 -0.81 -14.08
N GLY A 125 12.12 -0.83 -13.99
CA GLY A 125 11.38 -0.48 -12.78
C GLY A 125 11.68 -1.39 -11.60
N ALA A 126 11.82 -2.68 -11.83
CA ALA A 126 12.15 -3.63 -10.75
C ALA A 126 13.50 -3.27 -10.09
N GLN A 127 14.51 -2.92 -10.90
CA GLN A 127 15.80 -2.49 -10.39
C GLN A 127 15.72 -1.13 -9.68
N ALA A 128 14.92 -0.20 -10.19
CA ALA A 128 14.73 1.11 -9.57
C ALA A 128 14.10 0.98 -8.18
N TYR A 129 13.08 0.13 -8.01
CA TYR A 129 12.49 -0.14 -6.70
C TYR A 129 13.43 -0.86 -5.74
N ALA A 130 14.21 -1.82 -6.22
CA ALA A 130 15.23 -2.48 -5.39
C ALA A 130 16.28 -1.47 -4.88
N GLN A 131 16.71 -0.53 -5.71
CA GLN A 131 17.62 0.55 -5.31
C GLN A 131 16.96 1.51 -4.32
N CYS A 132 15.69 1.86 -4.53
CA CYS A 132 14.91 2.69 -3.60
C CYS A 132 14.84 2.01 -2.22
N ALA A 133 14.45 0.75 -2.16
CA ALA A 133 14.38 -0.02 -0.93
C ALA A 133 15.74 -0.07 -0.19
N ALA A 134 16.84 -0.28 -0.92
CA ALA A 134 18.18 -0.29 -0.34
C ALA A 134 18.57 1.08 0.26
N ARG A 135 18.23 2.18 -0.43
CA ARG A 135 18.47 3.54 0.07
C ARG A 135 17.64 3.86 1.31
N VAL A 136 16.35 3.51 1.30
CA VAL A 136 15.46 3.71 2.45
C VAL A 136 15.96 2.90 3.65
N GLN A 137 16.40 1.66 3.45
CA GLN A 137 16.96 0.84 4.51
C GLN A 137 18.27 1.41 5.09
N ALA A 138 19.14 1.97 4.24
CA ALA A 138 20.35 2.66 4.70
C ALA A 138 19.99 3.87 5.56
N LEU A 139 19.05 4.70 5.09
CA LEU A 139 18.59 5.90 5.81
C LEU A 139 17.91 5.54 7.14
N ARG A 140 17.10 4.48 7.19
CA ARG A 140 16.52 3.98 8.45
C ARG A 140 17.61 3.65 9.49
N ARG A 141 18.72 3.00 9.05
CA ARG A 141 19.83 2.67 9.96
C ARG A 141 20.57 3.91 10.45
N GLU A 142 20.74 4.92 9.61
CA GLU A 142 21.38 6.17 9.99
C GLU A 142 20.51 6.95 10.98
N ILE A 143 19.22 7.10 10.71
CA ILE A 143 18.26 7.78 11.60
C ILE A 143 18.15 7.05 12.94
N ALA A 144 18.12 5.72 12.95
CA ALA A 144 18.05 4.93 14.19
C ALA A 144 19.27 5.10 15.12
N GLN A 145 20.37 5.68 14.63
CA GLN A 145 21.53 6.03 15.45
C GLN A 145 21.40 7.40 16.11
N THR A 146 20.40 8.19 15.71
CA THR A 146 20.13 9.50 16.32
C THR A 146 19.30 9.33 17.60
N THR A 147 19.37 10.31 18.49
CA THR A 147 18.54 10.35 19.70
C THR A 147 17.29 11.22 19.54
N VAL A 148 17.21 11.98 18.44
CA VAL A 148 16.14 12.96 18.20
C VAL A 148 14.96 12.35 17.46
N PHE A 149 15.22 11.30 16.67
CA PHE A 149 14.20 10.65 15.85
C PHE A 149 14.05 9.18 16.22
N ASP A 150 12.81 8.72 16.21
CA ASP A 150 12.46 7.31 16.19
C ASP A 150 12.00 6.95 14.77
N VAL A 151 12.46 5.83 14.25
CA VAL A 151 12.11 5.35 12.92
C VAL A 151 11.33 4.05 13.02
N LEU A 152 10.32 3.90 12.18
CA LEU A 152 9.59 2.66 12.08
C LEU A 152 10.47 1.61 11.41
N THR A 153 10.73 0.49 12.10
CA THR A 153 11.62 -0.60 11.66
C THR A 153 10.86 -1.91 11.52
N GLU A 154 11.42 -2.85 10.76
CA GLU A 154 10.87 -4.20 10.57
C GLU A 154 10.78 -5.01 11.88
N GLU A 155 11.57 -4.67 12.89
CA GLU A 155 11.48 -5.26 14.24
C GLU A 155 10.17 -4.86 14.95
N LYS A 156 9.62 -3.69 14.62
CA LYS A 156 8.37 -3.17 15.21
C LYS A 156 7.14 -3.67 14.45
N ALA A 157 7.22 -3.79 13.12
CA ALA A 157 6.14 -4.27 12.26
C ALA A 157 6.67 -4.71 10.89
N PRO A 158 5.98 -5.63 10.17
CA PRO A 158 6.26 -5.86 8.75
C PRO A 158 6.06 -4.58 7.95
N LEU A 159 7.02 -4.21 7.11
CA LEU A 159 7.04 -2.92 6.43
C LEU A 159 7.23 -3.04 4.93
N ASP A 160 6.66 -2.08 4.22
CA ASP A 160 7.04 -1.70 2.87
C ASP A 160 8.50 -1.17 2.88
N PRO A 161 9.43 -1.82 2.18
CA PRO A 161 10.83 -1.41 2.20
C PRO A 161 11.09 -0.05 1.53
N CYS A 162 10.15 0.44 0.71
CA CYS A 162 10.25 1.74 0.03
C CYS A 162 9.65 2.91 0.85
N ARG A 163 9.01 2.64 1.99
CA ARG A 163 8.37 3.66 2.82
C ARG A 163 9.25 4.01 4.03
N LEU A 164 9.53 5.28 4.24
CA LEU A 164 10.23 5.80 5.42
C LEU A 164 9.22 6.53 6.30
N THR A 165 9.10 6.09 7.55
CA THR A 165 8.26 6.74 8.57
C THR A 165 9.11 7.05 9.77
N ILE A 166 9.14 8.34 10.16
CA ILE A 166 9.92 8.85 11.29
C ILE A 166 8.99 9.59 12.26
N ARG A 167 9.38 9.63 13.51
CA ARG A 167 8.72 10.36 14.58
C ARG A 167 9.76 11.16 15.36
N CYS A 168 9.46 12.43 15.66
CA CYS A 168 10.23 13.20 16.62
C CYS A 168 10.05 12.62 18.03
N THR A 169 11.12 12.43 18.75
CA THR A 169 11.13 11.97 20.14
C THR A 169 11.84 13.01 21.00
N ASP A 170 11.32 13.20 22.23
CA ASP A 170 11.89 14.13 23.22
C ASP A 170 12.11 15.56 22.69
N THR A 171 11.28 15.99 21.74
CA THR A 171 11.27 17.34 21.18
C THR A 171 9.86 17.92 21.29
N ASN A 172 9.76 19.24 21.28
CA ASN A 172 8.46 19.94 21.17
C ASN A 172 8.05 20.18 19.71
N VAL A 173 8.72 19.52 18.76
CA VAL A 173 8.48 19.65 17.32
C VAL A 173 7.45 18.61 16.89
N THR A 174 6.34 19.07 16.33
CA THR A 174 5.32 18.20 15.71
C THR A 174 5.79 17.70 14.34
N GLY A 175 5.14 16.64 13.80
CA GLY A 175 5.45 16.18 12.45
C GLY A 175 5.18 17.25 11.39
N GLN A 176 4.16 18.09 11.58
CA GLN A 176 3.85 19.21 10.69
C GLN A 176 4.96 20.27 10.70
N GLU A 177 5.46 20.64 11.88
CA GLU A 177 6.58 21.57 11.99
C GLU A 177 7.88 21.00 11.40
N LEU A 178 8.14 19.70 11.64
CA LEU A 178 9.27 19.02 11.00
C LEU A 178 9.15 19.03 9.47
N SER A 179 7.96 18.73 8.94
CA SER A 179 7.70 18.76 7.50
C SER A 179 7.94 20.17 6.92
N ALA A 180 7.52 21.21 7.62
CA ALA A 180 7.77 22.60 7.19
C ALA A 180 9.29 22.92 7.16
N ILE A 181 10.02 22.57 8.21
CA ILE A 181 11.49 22.74 8.26
C ILE A 181 12.18 21.99 7.13
N LEU A 182 11.80 20.71 6.89
CA LEU A 182 12.36 19.91 5.82
C LEU A 182 12.10 20.52 4.44
N HIS A 183 10.91 21.06 4.22
CA HIS A 183 10.57 21.73 2.98
C HIS A 183 11.33 23.05 2.79
N GLU A 184 11.27 23.94 3.78
CA GLU A 184 11.82 25.30 3.67
C GLU A 184 13.35 25.35 3.65
N ASP A 185 13.99 24.57 4.54
CA ASP A 185 15.45 24.65 4.73
C ASP A 185 16.21 23.61 3.89
N PHE A 186 15.58 22.49 3.53
CA PHE A 186 16.27 21.36 2.89
C PHE A 186 15.66 20.93 1.56
N ALA A 187 14.55 21.54 1.12
CA ALA A 187 13.80 21.15 -0.10
C ALA A 187 13.40 19.66 -0.11
N ILE A 188 13.01 19.14 1.07
CA ILE A 188 12.52 17.77 1.25
C ILE A 188 11.02 17.83 1.52
N ASP A 189 10.24 17.22 0.64
CA ASP A 189 8.79 17.11 0.79
C ASP A 189 8.40 15.80 1.47
N ALA A 190 7.72 15.90 2.62
CA ALA A 190 7.09 14.75 3.26
C ALA A 190 5.72 14.49 2.59
N GLU A 191 5.40 13.23 2.30
CA GLU A 191 4.10 12.87 1.72
C GLU A 191 2.94 13.12 2.71
N MET A 192 3.21 12.92 4.01
CA MET A 192 2.25 13.15 5.09
C MET A 192 2.99 13.56 6.36
N ALA A 193 2.39 14.45 7.13
CA ALA A 193 2.86 14.88 8.44
C ALA A 193 1.68 15.05 9.42
N ASP A 194 1.80 14.45 10.62
CA ASP A 194 0.82 14.49 11.71
C ASP A 194 1.30 15.34 12.89
#